data_41f0b38ea5d5e816d61b171991ba7d65
#
_entry.id   41f0b38ea5d5e816d61b171991ba7d65
#
_cell.length_a   1.000
_cell.length_b   1.000
_cell.length_c   1.000
_cell.angle_alpha   90.00
_cell.angle_beta   90.00
_cell.angle_gamma   90.00
#
_symmetry.space_group_name_H-M   'P 1'
#
loop_
_entity.id
_entity.type
_entity.pdbx_description
1 polymer ?
#
loop_
_entity_poly.entity_id
_entity_poly.type
_entity_poly.pdbx_seq_one_letter_code
_entity_poly.pdbx_strand_id
1 'polypeptide(L)'
;HLKVFATNRQTVNITASCDNGCTLLDKTVTINPEKIFEQEIDTQGAPFESISVKFVKDGRTIMEWRTEPDEIRPIPDAAEAALLPHQIKTVEQLFLTGLHLEQYRHATYSPVDYYDEGLRRDPDDVRCNNALGLWYIRKGRFDIAEKYLEKAVKVLQKRNPNPYDGEPIYNLGLAL
;
A
#
# COMPACT_ATOMS: atom_id res chain seq x y z
N HIS A 1 -5.13 14.78 25.85
CA HIS A 1 -5.34 13.36 26.09
C HIS A 1 -4.23 12.53 25.43
N LEU A 2 -3.53 11.69 26.21
CA LEU A 2 -2.62 10.68 25.70
C LEU A 2 -3.35 9.34 25.63
N LYS A 3 -3.37 8.71 24.45
CA LYS A 3 -3.90 7.35 24.23
C LYS A 3 -2.80 6.47 23.68
N VAL A 4 -2.59 5.32 24.28
CA VAL A 4 -1.53 4.38 23.89
C VAL A 4 -2.12 3.00 23.67
N PHE A 5 -1.85 2.45 22.49
CA PHE A 5 -2.14 1.06 22.13
C PHE A 5 -0.85 0.26 22.09
N ALA A 6 -0.87 -0.96 22.59
CA ALA A 6 0.27 -1.87 22.58
C ALA A 6 -0.11 -3.21 21.93
N THR A 7 0.80 -3.77 21.15
CA THR A 7 0.63 -5.08 20.51
C THR A 7 0.94 -6.25 21.46
N ASN A 8 1.62 -5.98 22.57
CA ASN A 8 1.93 -6.98 23.59
C ASN A 8 1.89 -6.34 24.99
N ARG A 9 1.79 -7.18 26.03
CA ARG A 9 1.86 -6.72 27.41
C ARG A 9 3.28 -6.36 27.77
N GLN A 10 3.49 -5.12 28.24
CA GLN A 10 4.80 -4.63 28.66
C GLN A 10 4.70 -3.47 29.66
N THR A 11 5.72 -3.33 30.49
CA THR A 11 5.86 -2.21 31.39
C THR A 11 6.78 -1.18 30.78
N VAL A 12 6.34 0.07 30.70
CA VAL A 12 7.06 1.19 30.12
C VAL A 12 6.98 2.39 31.05
N ASN A 13 8.03 3.21 31.06
CA ASN A 13 7.96 4.54 31.61
C ASN A 13 7.54 5.52 30.51
N ILE A 14 6.52 6.32 30.78
CA ILE A 14 6.01 7.35 29.87
C ILE A 14 6.38 8.71 30.45
N THR A 15 7.16 9.48 29.72
CA THR A 15 7.55 10.85 30.09
C THR A 15 7.00 11.81 29.04
N ALA A 16 6.22 12.79 29.46
CA ALA A 16 5.84 13.92 28.62
C ALA A 16 6.57 15.17 29.12
N SER A 17 7.20 15.90 28.22
CA SER A 17 7.98 17.09 28.55
C SER A 17 7.83 18.19 27.51
N CYS A 18 8.11 19.42 27.90
CA CYS A 18 8.17 20.58 27.03
C CYS A 18 9.62 20.91 26.62
N ASP A 19 9.80 21.63 25.54
CA ASP A 19 11.10 22.08 25.04
C ASP A 19 11.88 22.94 26.07
N ASN A 20 11.17 23.64 26.96
CA ASN A 20 11.78 24.41 28.03
C ASN A 20 12.25 23.57 29.22
N GLY A 21 12.17 22.23 29.14
CA GLY A 21 12.58 21.29 30.15
C GLY A 21 11.55 20.99 31.24
N CYS A 22 10.31 21.51 31.15
CA CYS A 22 9.27 21.15 32.10
C CYS A 22 8.81 19.71 31.88
N THR A 23 8.56 18.97 32.96
CA THR A 23 7.98 17.62 32.92
C THR A 23 6.50 17.70 33.23
N LEU A 24 5.69 17.29 32.24
CA LEU A 24 4.22 17.27 32.35
C LEU A 24 3.69 15.94 32.87
N LEU A 25 4.38 14.85 32.57
CA LEU A 25 4.08 13.51 33.03
C LEU A 25 5.37 12.70 33.16
N ASP A 26 5.47 11.95 34.25
CA ASP A 26 6.46 10.86 34.40
C ASP A 26 5.79 9.72 35.13
N LYS A 27 5.51 8.62 34.42
CA LYS A 27 4.73 7.54 34.97
C LYS A 27 5.14 6.19 34.40
N THR A 28 5.42 5.23 35.26
CA THR A 28 5.59 3.84 34.85
C THR A 28 4.26 3.11 34.85
N VAL A 29 3.91 2.51 33.71
CA VAL A 29 2.63 1.83 33.50
C VAL A 29 2.82 0.50 32.78
N THR A 30 1.90 -0.42 33.01
CA THR A 30 1.79 -1.64 32.21
C THR A 30 0.73 -1.42 31.14
N ILE A 31 1.14 -1.51 29.89
CA ILE A 31 0.27 -1.43 28.70
C ILE A 31 0.09 -2.83 28.10
N ASN A 32 -1.08 -3.08 27.49
CA ASN A 32 -1.41 -4.38 26.93
C ASN A 32 -2.38 -4.22 25.74
N PRO A 33 -2.54 -5.24 24.88
CA PRO A 33 -3.43 -5.16 23.72
C PRO A 33 -4.92 -5.18 24.06
N GLU A 34 -5.29 -5.58 25.27
CA GLU A 34 -6.69 -5.76 25.68
C GLU A 34 -7.35 -4.44 26.09
N LYS A 35 -6.54 -3.47 26.51
CA LYS A 35 -7.02 -2.17 27.01
C LYS A 35 -6.12 -1.03 26.57
N ILE A 36 -6.73 -0.03 25.95
CA ILE A 36 -6.04 1.22 25.63
C ILE A 36 -5.67 1.93 26.93
N PHE A 37 -4.40 2.32 27.07
CA PHE A 37 -3.98 3.21 28.14
C PHE A 37 -4.39 4.64 27.79
N GLU A 38 -5.12 5.28 28.69
CA GLU A 38 -5.56 6.67 28.52
C GLU A 38 -5.12 7.50 29.74
N GLN A 39 -4.61 8.69 29.48
CA GLN A 39 -4.19 9.65 30.48
C GLN A 39 -4.46 11.08 30.02
N GLU A 40 -5.13 11.86 30.85
CA GLU A 40 -5.14 13.31 30.71
C GLU A 40 -3.83 13.89 31.23
N ILE A 41 -3.25 14.80 30.47
CA ILE A 41 -2.04 15.52 30.83
C ILE A 41 -2.39 17.01 30.81
N ASP A 42 -2.20 17.67 31.96
CA ASP A 42 -2.29 19.12 32.02
C ASP A 42 -1.02 19.70 31.37
N THR A 43 -1.20 20.44 30.31
CA THR A 43 -0.11 21.06 29.57
C THR A 43 0.47 22.28 30.25
N GLN A 44 -0.13 22.77 31.35
CA GLN A 44 0.29 23.96 32.08
C GLN A 44 0.46 25.18 31.19
N GLY A 45 -0.34 25.26 30.11
CA GLY A 45 -0.27 26.33 29.13
C GLY A 45 0.88 26.22 28.12
N ALA A 46 1.62 25.11 28.11
CA ALA A 46 2.65 24.88 27.08
C ALA A 46 2.00 24.73 25.70
N PRO A 47 2.57 25.35 24.64
CA PRO A 47 2.14 25.13 23.28
C PRO A 47 2.24 23.66 22.90
N PHE A 48 1.26 23.15 22.17
CA PHE A 48 1.19 21.75 21.79
C PHE A 48 2.44 21.28 20.99
N GLU A 49 2.97 22.18 20.17
CA GLU A 49 4.15 21.98 19.33
C GLU A 49 5.43 21.78 20.12
N SER A 50 5.45 22.28 21.37
CA SER A 50 6.62 22.14 22.28
C SER A 50 6.61 20.85 23.08
N ILE A 51 5.56 20.04 22.96
CA ILE A 51 5.39 18.84 23.78
C ILE A 51 5.99 17.62 23.06
N SER A 52 6.80 16.86 23.79
CA SER A 52 7.29 15.55 23.38
C SER A 52 6.87 14.48 24.37
N VAL A 53 6.58 13.27 23.87
CA VAL A 53 6.23 12.11 24.70
C VAL A 53 7.20 10.98 24.37
N LYS A 54 7.88 10.46 25.38
CA LYS A 54 8.82 9.34 25.25
C LYS A 54 8.33 8.12 26.02
N PHE A 55 8.56 6.98 25.41
CA PHE A 55 8.29 5.67 25.99
C PHE A 55 9.61 4.95 26.19
N VAL A 56 9.94 4.68 27.44
CA VAL A 56 11.21 4.05 27.81
C VAL A 56 10.95 2.68 28.42
N LYS A 57 11.68 1.67 27.93
CA LYS A 57 11.68 0.32 28.48
C LYS A 57 13.12 -0.13 28.68
N ASP A 58 13.43 -0.67 29.85
CA ASP A 58 14.76 -1.18 30.20
C ASP A 58 15.90 -0.18 29.89
N GLY A 59 15.64 1.12 30.17
CA GLY A 59 16.57 2.20 29.91
C GLY A 59 16.72 2.63 28.44
N ARG A 60 15.94 2.07 27.53
CA ARG A 60 15.94 2.41 26.10
C ARG A 60 14.65 3.09 25.70
N THR A 61 14.74 4.18 24.93
CA THR A 61 13.57 4.79 24.30
C THR A 61 13.10 3.87 23.18
N ILE A 62 11.87 3.34 23.31
CA ILE A 62 11.25 2.47 22.32
C ILE A 62 10.34 3.22 21.35
N MET A 63 9.86 4.38 21.77
CA MET A 63 9.05 5.27 20.95
C MET A 63 9.20 6.72 21.46
N GLU A 64 9.21 7.66 20.55
CA GLU A 64 9.11 9.07 20.82
C GLU A 64 8.06 9.68 19.88
N TRP A 65 7.21 10.51 20.44
CA TRP A 65 6.26 11.31 19.68
C TRP A 65 6.53 12.78 19.90
N ARG A 66 6.44 13.54 18.85
CA ARG A 66 6.52 15.01 18.86
C ARG A 66 5.62 15.53 17.74
N THR A 67 5.03 16.70 17.96
CA THR A 67 4.32 17.38 16.86
C THR A 67 5.33 17.73 15.77
N GLU A 68 5.08 17.25 14.57
CA GLU A 68 5.86 17.69 13.40
C GLU A 68 5.45 19.12 13.06
N PRO A 69 6.40 20.02 12.78
CA PRO A 69 6.05 21.35 12.28
C PRO A 69 5.26 21.20 10.97
N ASP A 70 4.27 22.06 10.77
CA ASP A 70 3.52 22.13 9.53
C ASP A 70 4.50 22.45 8.38
N GLU A 71 4.93 21.41 7.70
CA GLU A 71 5.76 21.56 6.51
C GLU A 71 4.86 22.03 5.37
N ILE A 72 4.95 23.30 5.01
CA ILE A 72 4.31 23.81 3.78
C ILE A 72 5.06 23.18 2.61
N ARG A 73 4.62 22.01 2.20
CA ARG A 73 5.15 21.37 0.99
C ARG A 73 4.67 22.14 -0.22
N PRO A 74 5.52 22.35 -1.23
CA PRO A 74 5.09 22.93 -2.47
C PRO A 74 3.95 22.08 -3.04
N ILE A 75 2.92 22.72 -3.57
CA ILE A 75 1.82 22.04 -4.26
C ILE A 75 2.46 21.25 -5.42
N PRO A 76 2.30 19.92 -5.50
CA PRO A 76 2.84 19.16 -6.60
C PRO A 76 2.21 19.64 -7.93
N ASP A 77 2.98 19.51 -9.00
CA ASP A 77 2.48 19.79 -10.34
C ASP A 77 1.24 18.93 -10.64
N ALA A 78 0.37 19.45 -11.52
CA ALA A 78 -0.80 18.72 -11.94
C ALA A 78 -0.40 17.36 -12.57
N ALA A 79 -1.15 16.31 -12.24
CA ALA A 79 -0.92 14.99 -12.83
C ALA A 79 -1.04 15.05 -14.35
N GLU A 80 -0.05 14.51 -15.05
CA GLU A 80 -0.10 14.37 -16.50
C GLU A 80 -1.02 13.23 -16.92
N ALA A 81 -1.69 13.40 -18.06
CA ALA A 81 -2.49 12.33 -18.64
C ALA A 81 -1.60 11.13 -19.03
N ALA A 82 -2.13 9.92 -18.91
CA ALA A 82 -1.42 8.74 -19.38
C ALA A 82 -1.08 8.85 -20.87
N LEU A 83 0.14 8.44 -21.21
CA LEU A 83 0.54 8.36 -22.63
C LEU A 83 -0.34 7.35 -23.37
N LEU A 84 -0.63 7.61 -24.63
CA LEU A 84 -1.36 6.64 -25.46
C LEU A 84 -0.54 5.33 -25.61
N PRO A 85 -1.20 4.16 -25.74
CA PRO A 85 -0.51 2.86 -25.74
C PRO A 85 0.68 2.78 -26.71
N HIS A 86 0.52 3.32 -27.92
CA HIS A 86 1.58 3.30 -28.94
C HIS A 86 2.80 4.18 -28.61
N GLN A 87 2.65 5.16 -27.71
CA GLN A 87 3.71 6.06 -27.26
C GLN A 87 4.56 5.47 -26.15
N ILE A 88 4.05 4.48 -25.45
CA ILE A 88 4.75 3.80 -24.36
C ILE A 88 5.81 2.87 -24.95
N LYS A 89 7.02 2.90 -24.39
CA LYS A 89 8.17 2.22 -25.00
C LYS A 89 8.23 0.71 -24.70
N THR A 90 7.89 0.30 -23.48
CA THR A 90 8.08 -1.09 -23.01
C THR A 90 6.76 -1.77 -22.69
N VAL A 91 6.71 -3.11 -22.83
CA VAL A 91 5.54 -3.93 -22.45
C VAL A 91 5.27 -3.80 -20.96
N GLU A 92 6.31 -3.73 -20.15
CA GLU A 92 6.16 -3.54 -18.71
C GLU A 92 5.44 -2.23 -18.37
N GLN A 93 5.84 -1.11 -18.98
CA GLN A 93 5.15 0.17 -18.79
C GLN A 93 3.71 0.14 -19.30
N LEU A 94 3.43 -0.57 -20.39
CA LEU A 94 2.06 -0.80 -20.88
C LEU A 94 1.24 -1.53 -19.84
N PHE A 95 1.75 -2.64 -19.30
CA PHE A 95 1.08 -3.39 -18.24
C PHE A 95 0.83 -2.51 -17.01
N LEU A 96 1.85 -1.81 -16.50
CA LEU A 96 1.73 -0.96 -15.30
C LEU A 96 0.75 0.20 -15.52
N THR A 97 0.74 0.80 -16.71
CA THR A 97 -0.21 1.87 -17.02
C THR A 97 -1.64 1.33 -17.10
N GLY A 98 -1.85 0.19 -17.77
CA GLY A 98 -3.14 -0.48 -17.81
C GLY A 98 -3.65 -0.84 -16.42
N LEU A 99 -2.78 -1.41 -15.58
CA LEU A 99 -3.10 -1.76 -14.19
C LEU A 99 -3.49 -0.53 -13.37
N HIS A 100 -2.75 0.57 -13.51
CA HIS A 100 -3.07 1.83 -12.84
C HIS A 100 -4.46 2.36 -13.25
N LEU A 101 -4.74 2.43 -14.56
CA LEU A 101 -6.04 2.86 -15.07
C LEU A 101 -7.19 1.98 -14.59
N GLU A 102 -6.97 0.68 -14.47
CA GLU A 102 -7.94 -0.28 -13.95
C GLU A 102 -8.21 -0.07 -12.46
N GLN A 103 -7.16 0.08 -11.65
CA GLN A 103 -7.26 0.31 -10.21
C GLN A 103 -8.01 1.60 -9.87
N TYR A 104 -7.74 2.66 -10.62
CA TYR A 104 -8.40 3.96 -10.42
C TYR A 104 -9.71 4.10 -11.21
N ARG A 105 -10.13 3.07 -11.95
CA ARG A 105 -11.36 3.08 -12.78
C ARG A 105 -11.43 4.30 -13.66
N HIS A 106 -10.36 4.57 -14.40
CA HIS A 106 -10.23 5.77 -15.22
C HIS A 106 -11.36 5.84 -16.27
N ALA A 107 -12.05 6.99 -16.35
CA ALA A 107 -13.25 7.12 -17.18
C ALA A 107 -12.95 7.28 -18.68
N THR A 108 -11.78 7.79 -19.03
CA THR A 108 -11.45 8.17 -20.42
C THR A 108 -10.60 7.12 -21.14
N TYR A 109 -9.67 6.49 -20.44
CA TYR A 109 -8.75 5.52 -21.02
C TYR A 109 -9.12 4.10 -20.57
N SER A 110 -9.20 3.19 -21.55
CA SER A 110 -9.45 1.78 -21.27
C SER A 110 -8.14 1.06 -20.94
N PRO A 111 -8.04 0.33 -19.82
CA PRO A 111 -6.87 -0.49 -19.54
C PRO A 111 -6.62 -1.58 -20.60
N VAL A 112 -7.69 -2.07 -21.23
CA VAL A 112 -7.62 -3.09 -22.28
C VAL A 112 -6.73 -2.66 -23.43
N ASP A 113 -6.81 -1.40 -23.85
CA ASP A 113 -6.03 -0.88 -24.99
C ASP A 113 -4.51 -0.98 -24.72
N TYR A 114 -4.12 -0.86 -23.46
CA TYR A 114 -2.71 -0.98 -23.03
C TYR A 114 -2.26 -2.45 -22.97
N TYR A 115 -3.11 -3.33 -22.47
CA TYR A 115 -2.81 -4.76 -22.42
C TYR A 115 -2.76 -5.36 -23.83
N ASP A 116 -3.69 -4.97 -24.71
CA ASP A 116 -3.72 -5.40 -26.11
C ASP A 116 -2.47 -4.94 -26.88
N GLU A 117 -2.04 -3.69 -26.67
CA GLU A 117 -0.79 -3.20 -27.26
C GLU A 117 0.42 -3.97 -26.69
N GLY A 118 0.39 -4.31 -25.40
CA GLY A 118 1.40 -5.18 -24.80
C GLY A 118 1.49 -6.54 -25.49
N LEU A 119 0.35 -7.19 -25.69
CA LEU A 119 0.28 -8.50 -26.37
C LEU A 119 0.54 -8.41 -27.86
N ARG A 120 0.29 -7.27 -28.50
CA ARG A 120 0.70 -7.05 -29.90
C ARG A 120 2.22 -7.07 -30.05
N ARG A 121 2.96 -6.58 -29.05
CA ARG A 121 4.44 -6.55 -29.05
C ARG A 121 5.04 -7.85 -28.53
N ASP A 122 4.48 -8.39 -27.46
CA ASP A 122 4.87 -9.68 -26.86
C ASP A 122 3.62 -10.51 -26.56
N PRO A 123 3.21 -11.40 -27.49
CA PRO A 123 2.06 -12.26 -27.30
C PRO A 123 2.20 -13.23 -26.10
N ASP A 124 3.40 -13.44 -25.59
CA ASP A 124 3.72 -14.34 -24.50
C ASP A 124 3.87 -13.61 -23.16
N ASP A 125 3.63 -12.29 -23.10
CA ASP A 125 3.65 -11.57 -21.80
C ASP A 125 2.57 -12.11 -20.88
N VAL A 126 3.02 -12.77 -19.79
CA VAL A 126 2.14 -13.43 -18.81
C VAL A 126 1.24 -12.43 -18.10
N ARG A 127 1.75 -11.24 -17.79
CA ARG A 127 1.02 -10.22 -17.01
C ARG A 127 -0.13 -9.62 -17.82
N CYS A 128 0.11 -9.28 -19.08
CA CYS A 128 -0.93 -8.76 -19.97
C CYS A 128 -2.00 -9.82 -20.26
N ASN A 129 -1.61 -11.08 -20.50
CA ASN A 129 -2.53 -12.18 -20.67
C ASN A 129 -3.39 -12.40 -19.41
N ASN A 130 -2.77 -12.42 -18.22
CA ASN A 130 -3.48 -12.57 -16.95
C ASN A 130 -4.45 -11.40 -16.69
N ALA A 131 -4.01 -10.16 -16.94
CA ALA A 131 -4.84 -8.97 -16.75
C ALA A 131 -6.08 -8.98 -17.66
N LEU A 132 -5.93 -9.32 -18.94
CA LEU A 132 -7.07 -9.47 -19.86
C LEU A 132 -7.98 -10.62 -19.44
N GLY A 133 -7.43 -11.75 -19.04
CA GLY A 133 -8.21 -12.86 -18.52
C GLY A 133 -9.08 -12.44 -17.33
N LEU A 134 -8.49 -11.77 -16.35
CA LEU A 134 -9.21 -11.24 -15.19
C LEU A 134 -10.24 -10.18 -15.57
N TRP A 135 -9.93 -9.31 -16.53
CA TRP A 135 -10.88 -8.35 -17.08
C TRP A 135 -12.12 -9.03 -17.64
N TYR A 136 -11.94 -10.09 -18.45
CA TYR A 136 -13.05 -10.82 -19.05
C TYR A 136 -13.84 -11.66 -18.03
N ILE A 137 -13.20 -12.22 -16.98
CA ILE A 137 -13.92 -12.84 -15.84
C ILE A 137 -14.89 -11.83 -15.24
N ARG A 138 -14.44 -10.62 -14.93
CA ARG A 138 -15.27 -9.54 -14.34
C ARG A 138 -16.41 -9.10 -15.27
N LYS A 139 -16.32 -9.37 -16.56
CA LYS A 139 -17.37 -9.11 -17.55
C LYS A 139 -18.27 -10.32 -17.78
N GLY A 140 -18.04 -11.44 -17.07
CA GLY A 140 -18.79 -12.69 -17.27
C GLY A 140 -18.50 -13.39 -18.59
N ARG A 141 -17.39 -13.03 -19.25
CA ARG A 141 -16.98 -13.63 -20.53
C ARG A 141 -15.90 -14.68 -20.29
N PHE A 142 -16.28 -15.75 -19.62
CA PHE A 142 -15.39 -16.85 -19.25
C PHE A 142 -14.78 -17.54 -20.46
N ASP A 143 -15.52 -17.64 -21.55
CA ASP A 143 -15.09 -18.20 -22.84
C ASP A 143 -13.87 -17.47 -23.46
N ILE A 144 -13.77 -16.17 -23.21
CA ILE A 144 -12.65 -15.35 -23.66
C ILE A 144 -11.54 -15.39 -22.60
N ALA A 145 -11.91 -15.26 -21.32
CA ALA A 145 -10.97 -15.25 -20.22
C ALA A 145 -10.08 -16.50 -20.20
N GLU A 146 -10.69 -17.69 -20.40
CA GLU A 146 -10.01 -18.97 -20.47
C GLU A 146 -8.83 -18.95 -21.43
N LYS A 147 -9.01 -18.45 -22.65
CA LYS A 147 -7.97 -18.42 -23.70
C LYS A 147 -6.74 -17.60 -23.29
N TYR A 148 -6.97 -16.44 -22.67
CA TYR A 148 -5.87 -15.59 -22.18
C TYR A 148 -5.17 -16.24 -20.99
N LEU A 149 -5.93 -16.82 -20.06
CA LEU A 149 -5.39 -17.42 -18.86
C LEU A 149 -4.67 -18.75 -19.14
N GLU A 150 -5.18 -19.60 -20.03
CA GLU A 150 -4.45 -20.76 -20.52
C GLU A 150 -3.10 -20.37 -21.14
N LYS A 151 -3.09 -19.30 -21.94
CA LYS A 151 -1.86 -18.78 -22.53
C LYS A 151 -0.89 -18.33 -21.45
N ALA A 152 -1.35 -17.54 -20.45
CA ALA A 152 -0.53 -17.09 -19.33
C ALA A 152 0.07 -18.27 -18.56
N VAL A 153 -0.75 -19.24 -18.17
CA VAL A 153 -0.32 -20.43 -17.42
C VAL A 153 0.66 -21.26 -18.22
N LYS A 154 0.40 -21.50 -19.50
CA LYS A 154 1.28 -22.25 -20.38
C LYS A 154 2.67 -21.64 -20.50
N VAL A 155 2.75 -20.33 -20.64
CA VAL A 155 4.02 -19.60 -20.72
C VAL A 155 4.74 -19.63 -19.37
N LEU A 156 4.01 -19.38 -18.28
CA LEU A 156 4.54 -19.36 -16.92
C LEU A 156 5.17 -20.71 -16.54
N GLN A 157 4.50 -21.81 -16.87
CA GLN A 157 4.95 -23.17 -16.56
C GLN A 157 6.02 -23.71 -17.50
N LYS A 158 6.28 -23.05 -18.61
CA LYS A 158 7.28 -23.51 -19.60
C LYS A 158 8.67 -23.67 -18.99
N ARG A 159 9.06 -22.79 -18.06
CA ARG A 159 10.37 -22.83 -17.40
C ARG A 159 10.32 -23.46 -16.02
N ASN A 160 9.20 -23.38 -15.34
CA ASN A 160 9.02 -23.92 -13.99
C ASN A 160 7.60 -24.46 -13.84
N PRO A 161 7.43 -25.81 -13.73
CA PRO A 161 6.11 -26.41 -13.52
C PRO A 161 5.37 -25.91 -12.26
N ASN A 162 6.13 -25.45 -11.25
CA ASN A 162 5.61 -24.86 -10.02
C ASN A 162 6.10 -23.42 -9.89
N PRO A 163 5.54 -22.47 -10.66
CA PRO A 163 5.96 -21.08 -10.60
C PRO A 163 5.59 -20.47 -9.24
N TYR A 164 6.38 -19.49 -8.81
CA TYR A 164 6.11 -18.76 -7.58
C TYR A 164 4.82 -17.90 -7.70
N ASP A 165 4.57 -17.35 -8.90
CA ASP A 165 3.35 -16.60 -9.19
C ASP A 165 2.19 -17.56 -9.48
N GLY A 166 1.27 -17.67 -8.52
CA GLY A 166 0.08 -18.50 -8.63
C GLY A 166 -1.16 -17.78 -9.16
N GLU A 167 -1.09 -16.47 -9.39
CA GLU A 167 -2.28 -15.70 -9.77
C GLU A 167 -2.90 -16.14 -11.10
N PRO A 168 -2.13 -16.35 -12.19
CA PRO A 168 -2.72 -16.83 -13.44
C PRO A 168 -3.38 -18.21 -13.32
N ILE A 169 -2.81 -19.10 -12.50
CA ILE A 169 -3.37 -20.44 -12.26
C ILE A 169 -4.70 -20.33 -11.49
N TYR A 170 -4.74 -19.49 -10.47
CA TYR A 170 -5.97 -19.23 -9.71
C TYR A 170 -7.04 -18.62 -10.58
N ASN A 171 -6.71 -17.63 -11.38
CA ASN A 171 -7.65 -16.96 -12.28
C ASN A 171 -8.17 -17.91 -13.36
N LEU A 172 -7.33 -18.82 -13.89
CA LEU A 172 -7.79 -19.86 -14.82
C LEU A 172 -8.82 -20.77 -14.13
N GLY A 173 -8.57 -21.19 -12.88
CA GLY A 173 -9.53 -21.96 -12.12
C GLY A 173 -10.86 -21.24 -11.85
N LEU A 174 -10.89 -19.91 -11.87
CA LEU A 174 -12.13 -19.13 -11.79
C LEU A 174 -12.87 -19.03 -13.14
N ALA A 175 -12.16 -19.20 -14.26
CA ALA A 175 -12.75 -19.10 -15.59
C ALA A 175 -13.37 -20.43 -16.08
N LEU A 176 -12.93 -21.57 -15.52
CA LEU A 176 -13.44 -22.91 -15.79
C LEU A 176 -14.71 -23.23 -15.03
#